data_d4bac74eab7c97b09752154ce17e4691
#
_entry.id   d4bac74eab7c97b09752154ce17e4691
#
_cell.length_a   1.000
_cell.length_b   1.000
_cell.length_c   1.000
_cell.angle_alpha   90.00
_cell.angle_beta   90.00
_cell.angle_gamma   90.00
#
_symmetry.space_group_name_H-M   'P 1'
#
loop_
_entity.id
_entity.type
_entity.pdbx_description
1 polymer ?
#
loop_
_entity_poly.entity_id
_entity_poly.type
_entity_poly.pdbx_seq_one_letter_code
_entity_poly.pdbx_strand_id
1 'polypeptide(L)' 'MLQEYGLRRALEDILIIEEEHARDLQNALDL' A
#
# COMPACT_ATOMS: atom_id res chain seq x y z
N MET A 1 -22.88 5.81 4.82
CA MET A 1 -22.32 4.53 5.32
C MET A 1 -21.36 3.96 4.30
N LEU A 2 -20.20 3.56 4.75
CA LEU A 2 -19.21 2.94 3.88
C LEU A 2 -19.65 1.54 3.49
N GLN A 3 -19.53 1.24 2.22
CA GLN A 3 -19.84 -0.09 1.74
C GLN A 3 -18.60 -0.96 1.88
N GLU A 4 -18.84 -2.21 2.21
CA GLU A 4 -17.74 -3.12 2.51
C GLU A 4 -16.75 -3.24 1.37
N TYR A 5 -17.25 -3.38 0.13
CA TYR A 5 -16.34 -3.56 -0.99
C TYR A 5 -15.60 -2.27 -1.31
N GLY A 6 -16.19 -1.12 -1.04
CA GLY A 6 -15.49 0.15 -1.22
C GLY A 6 -14.36 0.30 -0.22
N LEU A 7 -14.61 -0.10 1.02
CA LEU A 7 -13.59 -0.07 2.05
C LEU A 7 -12.46 -1.04 1.73
N ARG A 8 -12.82 -2.22 1.28
CA ARG A 8 -11.83 -3.23 0.93
C ARG A 8 -10.91 -2.72 -0.18
N ARG A 9 -11.50 -2.11 -1.20
CA ARG A 9 -10.72 -1.59 -2.31
C ARG A 9 -9.75 -0.51 -1.86
N ALA A 10 -10.23 0.37 -0.99
CA ALA A 10 -9.37 1.42 -0.47
C ALA A 10 -8.20 0.84 0.31
N LEU A 11 -8.45 -0.18 1.12
CA LEU A 11 -7.39 -0.82 1.88
C LEU A 11 -6.39 -1.51 0.96
N GLU A 12 -6.88 -2.14 -0.11
CA GLU A 12 -5.99 -2.79 -1.06
C GLU A 12 -5.11 -1.77 -1.76
N ASP A 13 -5.66 -0.63 -2.12
CA ASP A 13 -4.89 0.43 -2.76
C ASP A 13 -3.81 0.95 -1.82
N ILE A 14 -4.17 1.15 -0.56
CA ILE A 14 -3.20 1.58 0.45
C ILE A 14 -2.09 0.55 0.61
N LEU A 15 -2.45 -0.71 0.60
CA LEU A 15 -1.47 -1.78 0.76
C LEU A 15 -0.46 -1.77 -0.39
N ILE A 16 -0.94 -1.56 -1.61
CA ILE A 16 -0.06 -1.50 -2.77
C ILE A 16 0.93 -0.35 -2.62
N ILE A 17 0.45 0.82 -2.21
CA ILE A 17 1.31 1.98 -2.02
C ILE A 17 2.32 1.72 -0.93
N GLU A 18 1.90 1.09 0.17
CA GLU A 18 2.78 0.78 1.27
C GLU A 18 3.89 -0.18 0.84
N GLU A 19 3.52 -1.16 0.04
CA GLU A 19 4.51 -2.12 -0.47
C GLU A 19 5.52 -1.45 -1.37
N GLU A 20 5.08 -0.53 -2.20
CA GLU A 20 5.98 0.22 -3.06
C GLU A 20 6.95 1.06 -2.24
N HIS A 21 6.43 1.73 -1.20
CA HIS A 21 7.27 2.53 -0.32
C HIS A 21 8.30 1.67 0.39
N ALA A 22 7.90 0.51 0.87
CA ALA A 22 8.83 -0.39 1.55
C ALA A 22 9.94 -0.83 0.63
N ARG A 23 9.59 -1.12 -0.62
CA ARG A 23 10.57 -1.54 -1.62
C ARG A 23 11.53 -0.40 -1.95
N ASP A 24 11.00 0.82 -2.10
CA ASP A 24 11.83 1.97 -2.38
C ASP A 24 12.82 2.23 -1.25
N LEU A 25 12.35 2.10 -0.02
CA LEU A 25 13.22 2.27 1.14
C LEU A 25 14.31 1.20 1.17
N GLN A 26 13.94 -0.03 0.86
CA GLN A 26 14.89 -1.12 0.83
C GLN A 26 15.97 -0.86 -0.22
N ASN A 27 15.55 -0.39 -1.39
CA ASN A 27 16.48 -0.08 -2.46
C ASN A 27 17.41 1.07 -2.07
N ALA A 28 16.89 2.05 -1.36
CA ALA A 28 17.69 3.19 -0.93
C ALA A 28 18.72 2.77 0.10
N LEU A 29 18.40 1.79 0.93
CA LEU A 29 19.30 1.31 1.98
C LEU A 29 20.26 0.24 1.46
N ASP A 30 19.94 -0.36 0.35
CA ASP A 30 20.72 -1.47 -0.20
C ASP A 30 21.81 -0.88 -1.11
N LEU A 31 22.92 -0.60 -0.53
CA LEU A 31 24.06 -0.03 -1.26
C LEU A 31 24.94 -1.12 -1.93
#